data_5ab3e6601842bb85ab652e9d5a0420d2
#
_entry.id   5ab3e6601842bb85ab652e9d5a0420d2
#
_cell.length_a   1.000
_cell.length_b   1.000
_cell.length_c   1.000
_cell.angle_alpha   90.00
_cell.angle_beta   90.00
_cell.angle_gamma   90.00
#
_symmetry.space_group_name_H-M   'P 1'
#
loop_
_entity.id
_entity.type
_entity.pdbx_description
1 polymer ?
#
loop_
_entity_poly.entity_id
_entity_poly.type
_entity_poly.pdbx_seq_one_letter_code
_entity_poly.pdbx_strand_id
1 'polypeptide(L)' 'MAKKNYYVVLVGRTPGIYTNWEDCKAQVNGYKGSKYKGFKSIQEAQQYIADNE' A
#
# COMPACT_ATOMS: atom_id res chain seq x y z
N MET A 1 -0.24 11.34 17.04
CA MET A 1 0.52 10.50 16.12
C MET A 1 -0.02 10.63 14.71
N ALA A 2 0.90 10.77 13.77
CA ALA A 2 0.50 10.80 12.37
C ALA A 2 0.00 9.42 11.95
N LYS A 3 -1.19 9.37 11.38
CA LYS A 3 -1.78 8.12 10.92
C LYS A 3 -1.82 8.10 9.41
N LYS A 4 -1.36 7.02 8.82
CA LYS A 4 -1.43 6.86 7.37
C LYS A 4 -2.87 6.62 6.96
N ASN A 5 -3.28 7.25 5.88
CA ASN A 5 -4.65 7.12 5.37
C ASN A 5 -4.75 6.18 4.18
N TYR A 6 -3.63 5.98 3.46
CA TYR A 6 -3.61 5.17 2.25
C TYR A 6 -2.41 4.25 2.27
N TYR A 7 -2.61 3.03 1.81
CA TYR A 7 -1.54 2.05 1.71
C TYR A 7 -1.52 1.52 0.29
N VAL A 8 -0.34 1.55 -0.33
CA VAL A 8 -0.14 1.01 -1.68
C VAL A 8 0.54 -0.34 -1.57
N VAL A 9 -0.07 -1.35 -2.17
CA VAL A 9 0.54 -2.66 -2.29
C VAL A 9 0.99 -2.83 -3.74
N LEU A 10 2.29 -2.87 -3.96
CA LEU A 10 2.85 -3.10 -5.30
C LEU A 10 2.98 -4.59 -5.57
N VAL A 11 3.43 -5.33 -4.58
CA VAL A 11 3.58 -6.78 -4.67
C VAL A 11 2.88 -7.40 -3.47
N GLY A 12 1.89 -8.21 -3.70
CA GLY A 12 1.09 -8.86 -2.68
C GLY A 12 0.02 -9.71 -3.35
N ARG A 13 -0.90 -10.23 -2.55
CA ARG A 13 -1.98 -11.07 -3.09
C ARG A 13 -2.85 -10.31 -4.08
N THR A 14 -3.23 -9.09 -3.71
CA THR A 14 -4.03 -8.22 -4.59
C THR A 14 -3.44 -6.82 -4.55
N PRO A 15 -2.57 -6.48 -5.51
CA PRO A 15 -1.99 -5.13 -5.56
C PRO A 15 -3.06 -4.06 -5.71
N GLY A 16 -2.81 -2.89 -5.13
CA GLY A 16 -3.77 -1.79 -5.21
C GLY A 16 -3.59 -0.81 -4.08
N ILE A 17 -4.55 0.12 -3.95
CA ILE A 17 -4.57 1.11 -2.89
C ILE A 17 -5.60 0.70 -1.85
N TYR A 18 -5.18 0.70 -0.59
CA TYR A 18 -6.03 0.34 0.54
C TYR A 18 -6.14 1.52 1.50
N THR A 19 -7.30 1.68 2.09
CA THR A 19 -7.57 2.81 2.97
C THR A 19 -7.42 2.48 4.44
N ASN A 20 -7.16 1.22 4.78
CA ASN A 20 -6.88 0.82 6.15
C ASN A 20 -5.78 -0.23 6.20
N TRP A 21 -5.11 -0.29 7.35
CA TRP A 21 -3.97 -1.18 7.52
C TRP A 21 -4.37 -2.67 7.49
N GLU A 22 -5.53 -3.00 8.04
CA GLU A 22 -5.95 -4.39 8.11
C GLU A 22 -6.09 -5.01 6.73
N ASP A 23 -6.70 -4.27 5.79
CA ASP A 23 -6.83 -4.74 4.41
C ASP A 23 -5.47 -4.85 3.73
N CYS A 24 -4.61 -3.84 3.92
CA CYS A 24 -3.26 -3.86 3.37
C CYS A 24 -2.46 -5.05 3.92
N LYS A 25 -2.52 -5.24 5.23
CA LYS A 25 -1.83 -6.33 5.89
C LYS A 25 -2.25 -7.69 5.33
N ALA A 26 -3.55 -7.86 5.07
CA ALA A 26 -4.06 -9.11 4.54
C ALA A 26 -3.43 -9.47 3.18
N GLN A 27 -3.02 -8.46 2.42
CA GLN A 27 -2.40 -8.69 1.11
C GLN A 27 -0.92 -9.03 1.20
N VAL A 28 -0.24 -8.56 2.24
CA VAL A 28 1.22 -8.71 2.34
C VAL A 28 1.65 -9.69 3.42
N ASN A 29 0.82 -9.97 4.41
CA ASN A 29 1.16 -10.85 5.51
C ASN A 29 1.39 -12.27 5.00
N GLY A 30 2.59 -12.79 5.25
CA GLY A 30 2.96 -14.12 4.77
C GLY A 30 3.21 -14.21 3.28
N TYR A 31 3.16 -13.09 2.57
CA TYR A 31 3.43 -13.07 1.13
C TYR A 31 4.91 -12.78 0.89
N LYS A 32 5.61 -13.74 0.35
CA LYS A 32 7.04 -13.63 0.12
C LYS A 32 7.34 -12.57 -0.94
N GLY A 33 8.24 -11.64 -0.61
CA GLY A 33 8.62 -10.58 -1.52
C GLY A 33 7.62 -9.46 -1.62
N SER A 34 6.69 -9.36 -0.68
CA SER A 34 5.69 -8.29 -0.70
C SER A 34 6.35 -6.92 -0.66
N LYS A 35 5.70 -5.94 -1.30
CA LYS A 35 6.19 -4.57 -1.36
C LYS A 35 5.01 -3.63 -1.20
N TYR A 36 5.07 -2.77 -0.18
CA TYR A 36 4.00 -1.84 0.11
C TYR A 36 4.54 -0.61 0.82
N LYS A 37 3.72 0.46 0.85
CA LYS A 37 4.09 1.68 1.54
C LYS A 37 2.82 2.46 1.93
N GLY A 38 2.87 3.15 3.08
CA GLY A 38 1.77 3.98 3.55
C GLY A 38 1.97 5.44 3.22
N PHE A 39 0.87 6.14 2.93
CA PHE A 39 0.87 7.55 2.57
C PHE A 39 -0.24 8.31 3.28
N LYS A 40 -0.07 9.62 3.42
CA LYS A 40 -1.08 10.48 4.05
C LYS A 40 -2.14 10.93 3.07
N SER A 41 -1.84 10.97 1.78
CA SER A 41 -2.77 11.43 0.75
C SER A 41 -2.83 10.46 -0.41
N ILE A 42 -3.97 10.48 -1.11
CA ILE A 42 -4.17 9.64 -2.28
C ILE A 42 -3.22 10.05 -3.42
N GLN A 43 -2.91 11.35 -3.51
CA GLN A 43 -2.01 11.85 -4.55
C GLN A 43 -0.61 11.24 -4.40
N GLU A 44 -0.10 11.20 -3.18
CA GLU A 44 1.19 10.57 -2.91
C GLU A 44 1.16 9.08 -3.24
N ALA A 45 0.07 8.40 -2.90
CA ALA A 45 -0.08 6.98 -3.18
C ALA A 45 -0.07 6.71 -4.68
N GLN A 46 -0.80 7.53 -5.45
CA GLN A 46 -0.86 7.40 -6.90
C GLN A 46 0.49 7.67 -7.54
N GLN A 47 1.22 8.68 -7.02
CA GLN A 47 2.55 9.00 -7.52
C GLN A 47 3.52 7.83 -7.31
N TYR A 48 3.42 7.19 -6.16
CA TYR A 48 4.25 6.03 -5.86
C TYR A 48 4.01 4.89 -6.86
N ILE A 49 2.76 4.65 -7.20
CA ILE A 49 2.40 3.64 -8.19
C ILE A 49 3.00 4.01 -9.55
N ALA A 50 2.83 5.27 -9.98
CA ALA A 50 3.35 5.74 -11.25
C ALA A 50 4.87 5.61 -11.34
N ASP A 51 5.55 5.93 -10.23
CA ASP A 51 7.01 5.85 -10.17
C ASP A 51 7.54 4.42 -10.25
N ASN A 52 6.69 3.44 -9.92
CA ASN A 52 7.09 2.04 -9.84
C ASN A 52 6.44 1.15 -10.90
N GLU A 53 5.82 1.74 -11.88
CA GLU A 53 5.27 0.99 -13.01
C GLU A 53 6.33 0.46 -13.95
#